data_654f0b995a36139d0fe2f7ee1a0bd77f
#
_entry.id   654f0b995a36139d0fe2f7ee1a0bd77f
#
_cell.length_a   1.000
_cell.length_b   1.000
_cell.length_c   1.000
_cell.angle_alpha   90.00
_cell.angle_beta   90.00
_cell.angle_gamma   90.00
#
_symmetry.space_group_name_H-M   'P 1'
#
loop_
_entity.id
_entity.type
_entity.pdbx_description
1 polymer ?
#
loop_
_entity_poly.entity_id
_entity_poly.type
_entity_poly.pdbx_seq_one_letter_code
_entity_poly.pdbx_strand_id
1 'polypeptide(L)'
;MQKLLFIFTFIASVAFSAHAQEEFFSAPDFAQIERNIKEPTSSYYHPKLMEKYMAGDEKMTLEEGRHLYFGFIYQPQYMPVDTSAYNNKLAEVLSKKSFTPTDYTSILQYSDALLLEDPFNLRALNAKLLVYAQQNNAEEYKKVAQQRHVVQNAIAGTGDGMSADTPFYVIKVAHEYDILPFLGYNFGGEDKILSSKKVNYLTLADNRFGVERVYFNISPILDHLNARGGGKM
;
A
#
# COMPACT_ATOMS: atom_id res chain seq x y z
N MET A 1 58.85 23.19 50.51
CA MET A 1 58.85 22.64 49.16
C MET A 1 57.54 21.85 48.99
N GLN A 2 56.53 22.53 48.44
CA GLN A 2 55.20 21.99 48.24
C GLN A 2 55.08 21.49 46.79
N LYS A 3 54.88 20.20 46.60
CA LYS A 3 54.69 19.62 45.29
C LYS A 3 53.21 19.72 44.92
N LEU A 4 52.85 20.53 43.91
CA LEU A 4 51.59 20.64 43.34
C LEU A 4 51.37 19.44 42.39
N LEU A 5 50.37 18.59 42.68
CA LEU A 5 49.96 17.49 41.82
C LEU A 5 48.83 17.97 40.89
N PHE A 6 49.13 18.12 39.61
CA PHE A 6 48.10 18.41 38.57
C PHE A 6 47.39 17.10 38.17
N ILE A 7 46.13 16.99 38.53
CA ILE A 7 45.27 15.92 38.07
C ILE A 7 44.65 16.39 36.75
N PHE A 8 45.09 15.79 35.63
CA PHE A 8 44.48 15.98 34.31
C PHE A 8 43.24 15.06 34.20
N THR A 9 42.03 15.63 34.32
CA THR A 9 40.78 14.91 34.08
C THR A 9 40.52 14.86 32.59
N PHE A 10 40.74 13.69 31.97
CA PHE A 10 40.43 13.44 30.56
C PHE A 10 38.93 13.17 30.44
N ILE A 11 38.14 14.15 30.02
CA ILE A 11 36.70 13.97 29.69
C ILE A 11 36.65 13.35 28.31
N ALA A 12 36.45 12.04 28.25
CA ALA A 12 36.10 11.33 27.01
C ALA A 12 34.65 11.66 26.63
N SER A 13 34.51 12.58 25.69
CA SER A 13 33.21 12.84 25.04
C SER A 13 32.84 11.64 24.16
N VAL A 14 32.02 10.74 24.66
CA VAL A 14 31.40 9.71 23.85
C VAL A 14 30.34 10.40 22.98
N ALA A 15 30.70 10.70 21.74
CA ALA A 15 29.78 11.11 20.72
C ALA A 15 28.89 9.90 20.39
N PHE A 16 27.68 9.84 20.97
CA PHE A 16 26.63 8.99 20.49
C PHE A 16 26.24 9.49 19.09
N SER A 17 26.81 8.87 18.06
CA SER A 17 26.25 8.98 16.71
C SER A 17 24.88 8.32 16.75
N ALA A 18 23.83 9.12 16.93
CA ALA A 18 22.49 8.71 16.60
C ALA A 18 22.47 8.47 15.08
N HIS A 19 22.66 7.24 14.66
CA HIS A 19 22.24 6.82 13.34
C HIS A 19 20.72 6.86 13.39
N ALA A 20 20.15 8.01 13.02
CA ALA A 20 18.80 8.01 12.50
C ALA A 20 18.83 7.02 11.34
N GLN A 21 18.12 5.92 11.48
CA GLN A 21 17.82 5.04 10.36
C GLN A 21 17.02 5.94 9.41
N GLU A 22 17.69 6.49 8.39
CA GLU A 22 16.99 7.10 7.27
C GLU A 22 16.10 5.99 6.70
N GLU A 23 14.81 6.08 6.93
CA GLU A 23 13.84 5.28 6.20
C GLU A 23 14.01 5.68 4.74
N PHE A 24 14.74 4.85 3.98
CA PHE A 24 14.98 5.04 2.57
C PHE A 24 13.67 4.73 1.81
N PHE A 25 12.83 5.73 1.71
CA PHE A 25 11.74 5.69 0.72
C PHE A 25 12.35 5.72 -0.68
N SER A 26 11.88 4.86 -1.56
CA SER A 26 12.34 4.88 -2.95
C SER A 26 11.17 4.77 -3.92
N ALA A 27 11.11 5.68 -4.87
CA ALA A 27 10.17 5.58 -5.98
C ALA A 27 10.37 4.25 -6.73
N PRO A 28 9.30 3.65 -7.30
CA PRO A 28 9.42 2.43 -8.09
C PRO A 28 10.24 2.66 -9.36
N ASP A 29 11.27 1.84 -9.60
CA ASP A 29 11.90 1.75 -10.93
C ASP A 29 11.03 0.86 -11.83
N PHE A 30 10.07 1.46 -12.49
CA PHE A 30 9.12 0.75 -13.35
C PHE A 30 9.81 -0.02 -14.48
N ALA A 31 10.91 0.50 -15.04
CA ALA A 31 11.63 -0.19 -16.09
C ALA A 31 12.35 -1.45 -15.59
N GLN A 32 12.93 -1.38 -14.40
CA GLN A 32 13.55 -2.55 -13.76
C GLN A 32 12.48 -3.56 -13.35
N ILE A 33 11.39 -3.10 -12.74
CA ILE A 33 10.26 -3.95 -12.34
C ILE A 33 9.72 -4.71 -13.56
N GLU A 34 9.46 -4.01 -14.67
CA GLU A 34 8.94 -4.62 -15.88
C GLU A 34 9.84 -5.75 -16.42
N ARG A 35 11.15 -5.50 -16.48
CA ARG A 35 12.11 -6.54 -16.89
C ARG A 35 12.07 -7.76 -15.98
N ASN A 36 12.15 -7.51 -14.68
CA ASN A 36 12.28 -8.55 -13.67
C ASN A 36 11.05 -9.46 -13.60
N ILE A 37 9.85 -8.89 -13.69
CA ILE A 37 8.59 -9.66 -13.59
C ILE A 37 8.29 -10.52 -14.81
N LYS A 38 8.89 -10.20 -15.95
CA LYS A 38 8.70 -10.94 -17.21
C LYS A 38 9.71 -12.08 -17.37
N GLU A 39 10.83 -12.03 -16.68
CA GLU A 39 11.93 -13.02 -16.81
C GLU A 39 11.65 -14.27 -15.94
N PRO A 40 11.40 -15.45 -16.54
CA PRO A 40 11.04 -16.67 -15.80
C PRO A 40 12.10 -17.15 -14.80
N THR A 41 13.38 -16.82 -15.04
CA THR A 41 14.49 -17.18 -14.16
C THR A 41 14.69 -16.21 -13.02
N SER A 42 14.04 -15.03 -13.08
CA SER A 42 14.10 -14.03 -12.03
C SER A 42 13.43 -14.50 -10.74
N SER A 43 14.01 -14.12 -9.59
CA SER A 43 13.35 -14.25 -8.29
C SER A 43 12.08 -13.40 -8.19
N TYR A 44 11.96 -12.37 -9.05
CA TYR A 44 10.81 -11.46 -9.13
C TYR A 44 9.82 -11.82 -10.25
N TYR A 45 9.91 -13.00 -10.83
CA TYR A 45 8.96 -13.44 -11.86
C TYR A 45 7.52 -13.38 -11.35
N HIS A 46 6.65 -12.62 -12.03
CA HIS A 46 5.32 -12.28 -11.52
C HIS A 46 4.48 -13.50 -11.11
N PRO A 47 4.40 -14.61 -11.88
CA PRO A 47 3.63 -15.77 -11.45
C PRO A 47 4.13 -16.40 -10.14
N LYS A 48 5.44 -16.45 -9.91
CA LYS A 48 6.02 -16.95 -8.63
C LYS A 48 5.71 -16.02 -7.46
N LEU A 49 5.78 -14.71 -7.69
CA LEU A 49 5.42 -13.73 -6.66
C LEU A 49 3.93 -13.80 -6.32
N MET A 50 3.07 -13.98 -7.32
CA MET A 50 1.63 -14.13 -7.12
C MET A 50 1.32 -15.41 -6.34
N GLU A 51 2.01 -16.52 -6.61
CA GLU A 51 1.85 -17.77 -5.85
C GLU A 51 2.19 -17.56 -4.36
N LYS A 52 3.34 -16.94 -4.05
CA LYS A 52 3.72 -16.57 -2.67
C LYS A 52 2.66 -15.69 -2.00
N TYR A 53 2.20 -14.67 -2.70
CA TYR A 53 1.18 -13.74 -2.21
C TYR A 53 -0.14 -14.45 -1.91
N MET A 54 -0.62 -15.28 -2.84
CA MET A 54 -1.86 -16.03 -2.66
C MET A 54 -1.78 -17.07 -1.53
N ALA A 55 -0.59 -17.61 -1.27
CA ALA A 55 -0.33 -18.47 -0.12
C ALA A 55 -0.25 -17.71 1.21
N GLY A 56 -0.12 -16.38 1.20
CA GLY A 56 0.15 -15.59 2.41
C GLY A 56 1.53 -15.85 2.99
N ASP A 57 2.55 -16.01 2.13
CA ASP A 57 3.92 -16.33 2.54
C ASP A 57 4.52 -15.18 3.39
N GLU A 58 4.72 -15.44 4.68
CA GLU A 58 5.28 -14.48 5.63
C GLU A 58 6.74 -14.12 5.36
N LYS A 59 7.43 -14.89 4.51
CA LYS A 59 8.81 -14.64 4.13
C LYS A 59 8.92 -13.73 2.90
N MET A 60 7.79 -13.32 2.32
CA MET A 60 7.79 -12.40 1.20
C MET A 60 8.43 -11.08 1.61
N THR A 61 9.52 -10.71 0.94
CA THR A 61 10.29 -9.50 1.24
C THR A 61 9.56 -8.25 0.74
N LEU A 62 9.93 -7.08 1.27
CA LEU A 62 9.41 -5.80 0.79
C LEU A 62 9.65 -5.63 -0.72
N GLU A 63 10.83 -5.98 -1.20
CA GLU A 63 11.18 -5.83 -2.61
C GLU A 63 10.40 -6.80 -3.52
N GLU A 64 10.14 -8.03 -3.07
CA GLU A 64 9.21 -8.94 -3.76
C GLU A 64 7.78 -8.38 -3.81
N GLY A 65 7.31 -7.80 -2.70
CA GLY A 65 6.00 -7.13 -2.65
C GLY A 65 5.91 -5.93 -3.59
N ARG A 66 6.96 -5.12 -3.68
CA ARG A 66 7.05 -3.98 -4.61
C ARG A 66 7.01 -4.44 -6.07
N HIS A 67 7.79 -5.47 -6.44
CA HIS A 67 7.76 -6.03 -7.78
C HIS A 67 6.39 -6.63 -8.13
N LEU A 68 5.76 -7.31 -7.19
CA LEU A 68 4.42 -7.87 -7.37
C LEU A 68 3.38 -6.77 -7.60
N TYR A 69 3.31 -5.80 -6.68
CA TYR A 69 2.30 -4.75 -6.68
C TYR A 69 2.46 -3.81 -7.88
N PHE A 70 3.64 -3.21 -8.05
CA PHE A 70 3.87 -2.30 -9.17
C PHE A 70 3.98 -3.02 -10.51
N GLY A 71 4.41 -4.29 -10.52
CA GLY A 71 4.45 -5.13 -11.71
C GLY A 71 3.07 -5.49 -12.26
N PHE A 72 2.02 -5.35 -11.45
CA PHE A 72 0.66 -5.65 -11.88
C PHE A 72 0.17 -4.72 -13.00
N ILE A 73 0.69 -3.50 -13.12
CA ILE A 73 0.34 -2.59 -14.22
C ILE A 73 0.65 -3.16 -15.61
N TYR A 74 1.57 -4.11 -15.69
CA TYR A 74 1.95 -4.80 -16.93
C TYR A 74 1.17 -6.08 -17.19
N GLN A 75 0.21 -6.42 -16.32
CA GLN A 75 -0.64 -7.59 -16.49
C GLN A 75 -1.87 -7.26 -17.33
N PRO A 76 -2.35 -8.19 -18.19
CA PRO A 76 -3.49 -7.96 -19.07
C PRO A 76 -4.78 -7.54 -18.35
N GLN A 77 -4.98 -8.03 -17.12
CA GLN A 77 -6.15 -7.74 -16.29
C GLN A 77 -6.08 -6.43 -15.52
N TYR A 78 -4.95 -5.71 -15.59
CA TYR A 78 -4.80 -4.46 -14.86
C TYR A 78 -5.83 -3.42 -15.29
N MET A 79 -6.54 -2.85 -14.30
CA MET A 79 -7.50 -1.79 -14.47
C MET A 79 -7.35 -0.78 -13.33
N PRO A 80 -6.98 0.49 -13.60
CA PRO A 80 -6.71 1.47 -12.54
C PRO A 80 -7.96 1.98 -11.81
N VAL A 81 -9.14 1.81 -12.43
CA VAL A 81 -10.43 2.25 -11.88
C VAL A 81 -11.31 1.03 -11.66
N ASP A 82 -11.88 0.92 -10.47
CA ASP A 82 -12.78 -0.18 -10.14
C ASP A 82 -14.14 0.01 -10.79
N THR A 83 -14.53 -0.96 -11.62
CA THR A 83 -15.83 -0.98 -12.32
C THR A 83 -16.71 -2.14 -11.91
N SER A 84 -16.27 -2.96 -10.97
CA SER A 84 -16.99 -4.15 -10.54
C SER A 84 -18.31 -3.81 -9.82
N ALA A 85 -19.39 -4.46 -10.22
CA ALA A 85 -20.68 -4.36 -9.54
C ALA A 85 -20.64 -4.87 -8.07
N TYR A 86 -19.64 -5.68 -7.72
CA TYR A 86 -19.47 -6.19 -6.37
C TYR A 86 -19.00 -5.14 -5.38
N ASN A 87 -18.38 -4.02 -5.84
CA ASN A 87 -18.03 -2.90 -4.96
C ASN A 87 -19.24 -2.32 -4.24
N ASN A 88 -20.34 -2.05 -4.98
CA ASN A 88 -21.56 -1.52 -4.39
C ASN A 88 -22.24 -2.53 -3.47
N LYS A 89 -22.28 -3.81 -3.87
CA LYS A 89 -22.87 -4.89 -3.04
C LYS A 89 -22.10 -5.07 -1.73
N LEU A 90 -20.77 -5.05 -1.79
CA LEU A 90 -19.93 -5.14 -0.59
C LEU A 90 -20.14 -3.92 0.33
N ALA A 91 -20.14 -2.71 -0.25
CA ALA A 91 -20.36 -1.48 0.51
C ALA A 91 -21.74 -1.46 1.19
N GLU A 92 -22.80 -1.92 0.50
CA GLU A 92 -24.15 -2.02 1.05
C GLU A 92 -24.20 -2.93 2.28
N VAL A 93 -23.62 -4.13 2.18
CA VAL A 93 -23.59 -5.07 3.32
C VAL A 93 -22.75 -4.49 4.46
N LEU A 94 -21.58 -3.91 4.18
CA LEU A 94 -20.69 -3.33 5.20
C LEU A 94 -21.28 -2.08 5.88
N SER A 95 -22.28 -1.41 5.28
CA SER A 95 -22.94 -0.24 5.88
C SER A 95 -23.92 -0.60 7.01
N LYS A 96 -24.25 -1.88 7.19
CA LYS A 96 -25.18 -2.36 8.22
C LYS A 96 -24.57 -2.14 9.62
N LYS A 97 -25.43 -1.80 10.59
CA LYS A 97 -25.01 -1.61 12.00
C LYS A 97 -24.62 -2.93 12.69
N SER A 98 -25.14 -4.06 12.23
CA SER A 98 -24.84 -5.40 12.73
C SER A 98 -24.95 -6.41 11.60
N PHE A 99 -24.18 -7.48 11.69
CA PHE A 99 -24.11 -8.53 10.68
C PHE A 99 -24.78 -9.81 11.15
N THR A 100 -25.55 -10.42 10.28
CA THR A 100 -26.09 -11.78 10.44
C THR A 100 -25.13 -12.82 9.84
N PRO A 101 -25.29 -14.12 10.12
CA PRO A 101 -24.49 -15.16 9.45
C PRO A 101 -24.56 -15.10 7.91
N THR A 102 -25.72 -14.74 7.36
CA THR A 102 -25.89 -14.56 5.90
C THR A 102 -25.08 -13.37 5.39
N ASP A 103 -24.97 -12.26 6.16
CA ASP A 103 -24.16 -11.12 5.78
C ASP A 103 -22.68 -11.48 5.71
N TYR A 104 -22.16 -12.26 6.67
CA TYR A 104 -20.77 -12.74 6.62
C TYR A 104 -20.51 -13.59 5.36
N THR A 105 -21.45 -14.46 4.99
CA THR A 105 -21.35 -15.24 3.74
C THR A 105 -21.30 -14.32 2.52
N SER A 106 -22.16 -13.30 2.47
CA SER A 106 -22.21 -12.33 1.37
C SER A 106 -20.93 -11.49 1.30
N ILE A 107 -20.40 -11.06 2.46
CA ILE A 107 -19.13 -10.32 2.52
C ILE A 107 -17.99 -11.15 1.92
N LEU A 108 -17.85 -12.42 2.30
CA LEU A 108 -16.82 -13.29 1.73
C LEU A 108 -17.02 -13.47 0.22
N GLN A 109 -18.25 -13.79 -0.22
CA GLN A 109 -18.55 -13.99 -1.62
C GLN A 109 -18.23 -12.77 -2.50
N TYR A 110 -18.61 -11.56 -2.04
CA TYR A 110 -18.36 -10.33 -2.80
C TYR A 110 -16.88 -9.94 -2.76
N SER A 111 -16.21 -10.17 -1.63
CA SER A 111 -14.78 -9.95 -1.51
C SER A 111 -13.97 -10.89 -2.40
N ASP A 112 -14.34 -12.17 -2.48
CA ASP A 112 -13.68 -13.15 -3.34
C ASP A 112 -13.86 -12.78 -4.82
N ALA A 113 -15.05 -12.33 -5.22
CA ALA A 113 -15.29 -11.86 -6.58
C ALA A 113 -14.43 -10.62 -6.93
N LEU A 114 -14.31 -9.67 -5.99
CA LEU A 114 -13.44 -8.50 -6.17
C LEU A 114 -11.96 -8.88 -6.26
N LEU A 115 -11.51 -9.81 -5.42
CA LEU A 115 -10.10 -10.25 -5.40
C LEU A 115 -9.74 -11.10 -6.62
N LEU A 116 -10.71 -11.71 -7.28
CA LEU A 116 -10.49 -12.39 -8.56
C LEU A 116 -10.19 -11.38 -9.69
N GLU A 117 -10.85 -10.21 -9.68
CA GLU A 117 -10.64 -9.13 -10.64
C GLU A 117 -9.39 -8.29 -10.29
N ASP A 118 -9.19 -8.02 -9.00
CA ASP A 118 -8.10 -7.23 -8.44
C ASP A 118 -7.56 -7.88 -7.15
N PRO A 119 -6.46 -8.65 -7.24
CA PRO A 119 -5.91 -9.35 -6.08
C PRO A 119 -5.40 -8.41 -4.97
N PHE A 120 -5.23 -7.12 -5.26
CA PHE A 120 -4.72 -6.11 -4.33
C PHE A 120 -5.82 -5.20 -3.77
N ASN A 121 -7.08 -5.52 -3.95
CA ASN A 121 -8.21 -4.75 -3.45
C ASN A 121 -8.21 -4.71 -1.91
N LEU A 122 -7.69 -3.61 -1.33
CA LEU A 122 -7.55 -3.43 0.11
C LEU A 122 -8.88 -3.47 0.85
N ARG A 123 -9.95 -2.99 0.24
CA ARG A 123 -11.31 -3.03 0.83
C ARG A 123 -11.80 -4.45 0.97
N ALA A 124 -11.65 -5.26 -0.08
CA ALA A 124 -12.03 -6.67 -0.05
C ALA A 124 -11.20 -7.47 0.96
N LEU A 125 -9.87 -7.24 1.02
CA LEU A 125 -9.01 -7.86 2.03
C LEU A 125 -9.45 -7.47 3.46
N ASN A 126 -9.74 -6.19 3.71
CA ASN A 126 -10.22 -5.74 5.03
C ASN A 126 -11.57 -6.37 5.39
N ALA A 127 -12.48 -6.51 4.44
CA ALA A 127 -13.78 -7.14 4.64
C ALA A 127 -13.64 -8.63 5.01
N LYS A 128 -12.74 -9.37 4.35
CA LYS A 128 -12.43 -10.76 4.72
C LYS A 128 -11.85 -10.86 6.12
N LEU A 129 -10.94 -9.97 6.49
CA LEU A 129 -10.35 -9.94 7.84
C LEU A 129 -11.41 -9.73 8.93
N LEU A 130 -12.39 -8.83 8.68
CA LEU A 130 -13.51 -8.64 9.60
C LEU A 130 -14.27 -9.94 9.83
N VAL A 131 -14.60 -10.67 8.75
CA VAL A 131 -15.36 -11.93 8.86
C VAL A 131 -14.53 -13.02 9.55
N TYR A 132 -13.27 -13.21 9.17
CA TYR A 132 -12.44 -14.25 9.76
C TYR A 132 -12.13 -13.99 11.24
N ALA A 133 -11.97 -12.73 11.64
CA ALA A 133 -11.87 -12.36 13.05
C ALA A 133 -13.13 -12.75 13.83
N GLN A 134 -14.31 -12.46 13.28
CA GLN A 134 -15.60 -12.79 13.91
C GLN A 134 -15.85 -14.29 14.00
N GLN A 135 -15.37 -15.05 13.01
CA GLN A 135 -15.49 -16.51 12.97
C GLN A 135 -14.40 -17.24 13.76
N ASN A 136 -13.44 -16.51 14.36
CA ASN A 136 -12.24 -17.06 14.99
C ASN A 136 -11.43 -17.98 14.05
N ASN A 137 -11.45 -17.71 12.74
CA ASN A 137 -10.68 -18.43 11.72
C ASN A 137 -9.27 -17.83 11.65
N ALA A 138 -8.39 -18.22 12.56
CA ALA A 138 -7.06 -17.65 12.70
C ALA A 138 -6.16 -17.94 11.48
N GLU A 139 -6.33 -19.06 10.79
CA GLU A 139 -5.54 -19.45 9.63
C GLU A 139 -5.81 -18.53 8.45
N GLU A 140 -7.07 -18.39 8.03
CA GLU A 140 -7.45 -17.51 6.93
C GLU A 140 -7.22 -16.04 7.28
N TYR A 141 -7.45 -15.65 8.55
CA TYR A 141 -7.13 -14.30 9.02
C TYR A 141 -5.65 -13.97 8.81
N LYS A 142 -4.74 -14.86 9.24
CA LYS A 142 -3.28 -14.68 9.12
C LYS A 142 -2.86 -14.55 7.66
N LYS A 143 -3.36 -15.42 6.80
CA LYS A 143 -3.11 -15.41 5.36
C LYS A 143 -3.53 -14.08 4.71
N VAL A 144 -4.77 -13.66 4.94
CA VAL A 144 -5.30 -12.41 4.35
C VAL A 144 -4.64 -11.18 4.95
N ALA A 145 -4.27 -11.21 6.25
CA ALA A 145 -3.51 -10.14 6.89
C ALA A 145 -2.14 -9.96 6.24
N GLN A 146 -1.46 -11.06 5.89
CA GLN A 146 -0.19 -11.01 5.18
C GLN A 146 -0.36 -10.45 3.76
N GLN A 147 -1.38 -10.87 3.02
CA GLN A 147 -1.70 -10.32 1.71
C GLN A 147 -1.89 -8.79 1.77
N ARG A 148 -2.72 -8.32 2.71
CA ARG A 148 -2.92 -6.90 2.94
C ARG A 148 -1.63 -6.16 3.27
N HIS A 149 -0.81 -6.74 4.15
CA HIS A 149 0.46 -6.16 4.59
C HIS A 149 1.44 -5.97 3.42
N VAL A 150 1.53 -6.94 2.50
CA VAL A 150 2.36 -6.84 1.30
C VAL A 150 1.97 -5.61 0.46
N VAL A 151 0.67 -5.40 0.22
CA VAL A 151 0.17 -4.25 -0.55
C VAL A 151 0.45 -2.93 0.17
N GLN A 152 0.13 -2.86 1.47
CA GLN A 152 0.33 -1.67 2.28
C GLN A 152 1.79 -1.24 2.34
N ASN A 153 2.71 -2.19 2.55
CA ASN A 153 4.14 -1.90 2.60
C ASN A 153 4.71 -1.51 1.23
N ALA A 154 4.24 -2.14 0.15
CA ALA A 154 4.66 -1.75 -1.19
C ALA A 154 4.33 -0.27 -1.50
N ILE A 155 3.18 0.21 -1.05
CA ILE A 155 2.78 1.62 -1.17
C ILE A 155 3.59 2.50 -0.20
N ALA A 156 3.58 2.19 1.08
CA ALA A 156 4.19 3.01 2.14
C ALA A 156 5.71 3.16 1.98
N GLY A 157 6.38 2.16 1.40
CA GLY A 157 7.83 2.21 1.14
C GLY A 157 8.26 3.13 -0.01
N THR A 158 7.34 3.88 -0.64
CA THR A 158 7.67 4.72 -1.80
C THR A 158 7.89 6.19 -1.48
N GLY A 159 7.43 6.65 -0.33
CA GLY A 159 7.53 8.05 0.09
C GLY A 159 7.02 8.22 1.52
N ASP A 160 7.00 9.45 2.00
CA ASP A 160 6.34 9.84 3.25
C ASP A 160 4.94 10.45 3.01
N GLY A 161 4.63 10.77 1.77
CA GLY A 161 3.36 11.38 1.38
C GLY A 161 3.19 12.83 1.84
N MET A 162 4.23 13.48 2.43
CA MET A 162 4.11 14.82 3.01
C MET A 162 4.19 15.93 1.97
N SER A 163 4.69 15.63 0.78
CA SER A 163 4.80 16.58 -0.32
C SER A 163 4.60 15.94 -1.69
N ALA A 164 4.43 16.77 -2.72
CA ALA A 164 4.39 16.31 -4.10
C ALA A 164 5.75 15.77 -4.62
N ASP A 165 6.82 15.94 -3.86
CA ASP A 165 8.16 15.47 -4.22
C ASP A 165 8.49 14.11 -3.55
N THR A 166 7.78 13.77 -2.46
CA THR A 166 7.90 12.49 -1.74
C THR A 166 6.55 11.77 -1.62
N PRO A 167 5.76 11.64 -2.71
CA PRO A 167 4.42 11.08 -2.68
C PRO A 167 4.45 9.56 -2.52
N PHE A 168 3.39 8.98 -1.99
CA PHE A 168 3.14 7.54 -2.11
C PHE A 168 2.78 7.18 -3.55
N TYR A 169 3.35 6.12 -4.09
CA TYR A 169 2.96 5.62 -5.42
C TYR A 169 1.81 4.62 -5.30
N VAL A 170 0.78 4.81 -6.13
CA VAL A 170 -0.36 3.90 -6.20
C VAL A 170 -0.66 3.51 -7.65
N ILE A 171 -1.19 2.30 -7.83
CA ILE A 171 -1.59 1.79 -9.15
C ILE A 171 -3.10 1.78 -9.34
N LYS A 172 -3.87 2.14 -8.33
CA LYS A 172 -5.34 2.19 -8.35
C LYS A 172 -5.83 3.44 -7.64
N VAL A 173 -6.91 4.04 -8.16
CA VAL A 173 -7.56 5.21 -7.53
C VAL A 173 -8.07 4.87 -6.14
N ALA A 174 -8.66 3.68 -5.95
CA ALA A 174 -9.18 3.26 -4.65
C ALA A 174 -8.09 3.19 -3.57
N HIS A 175 -6.85 2.86 -3.95
CA HIS A 175 -5.75 2.71 -3.00
C HIS A 175 -5.35 4.02 -2.32
N GLU A 176 -5.60 5.18 -2.95
CA GLU A 176 -5.36 6.49 -2.33
C GLU A 176 -6.19 6.63 -1.04
N TYR A 177 -7.43 6.15 -1.04
CA TYR A 177 -8.35 6.21 0.09
C TYR A 177 -8.18 5.02 1.04
N ASP A 178 -8.03 3.82 0.49
CA ASP A 178 -8.02 2.58 1.26
C ASP A 178 -6.73 2.39 2.09
N ILE A 179 -5.63 3.12 1.76
CA ILE A 179 -4.38 3.12 2.54
C ILE A 179 -4.42 4.06 3.75
N LEU A 180 -5.28 5.09 3.76
CA LEU A 180 -5.30 6.10 4.81
C LEU A 180 -5.39 5.55 6.23
N PRO A 181 -6.26 4.57 6.53
CA PRO A 181 -6.33 4.00 7.88
C PRO A 181 -5.03 3.30 8.33
N PHE A 182 -4.30 2.69 7.40
CA PHE A 182 -2.99 2.10 7.69
C PHE A 182 -1.96 3.17 8.07
N LEU A 183 -2.02 4.33 7.41
CA LEU A 183 -1.17 5.49 7.70
C LEU A 183 -1.61 6.25 8.97
N GLY A 184 -2.74 5.87 9.59
CA GLY A 184 -3.30 6.52 10.76
C GLY A 184 -4.14 7.76 10.45
N TYR A 185 -4.65 7.87 9.23
CA TYR A 185 -5.43 9.00 8.74
C TYR A 185 -6.86 8.61 8.33
N ASN A 186 -7.71 9.63 8.26
CA ASN A 186 -9.04 9.55 7.65
C ASN A 186 -9.18 10.66 6.59
N PHE A 187 -9.99 10.40 5.58
CA PHE A 187 -10.24 11.35 4.50
C PHE A 187 -10.95 12.61 5.02
N GLY A 188 -10.47 13.80 4.61
CA GLY A 188 -10.97 15.10 5.02
C GLY A 188 -12.06 15.70 4.14
N GLY A 189 -12.37 15.05 3.00
CA GLY A 189 -13.48 15.45 2.13
C GLY A 189 -13.10 16.08 0.80
N GLU A 190 -11.81 16.41 0.57
CA GLU A 190 -11.35 16.99 -0.69
C GLU A 190 -10.20 16.18 -1.29
N ASP A 191 -10.24 16.02 -2.62
CA ASP A 191 -9.14 15.51 -3.41
C ASP A 191 -8.81 16.48 -4.54
N LYS A 192 -7.53 16.54 -4.96
CA LYS A 192 -7.11 17.45 -6.04
C LYS A 192 -5.89 16.94 -6.78
N ILE A 193 -6.05 16.82 -8.10
CA ILE A 193 -4.97 16.43 -8.99
C ILE A 193 -4.09 17.63 -9.34
N LEU A 194 -2.79 17.50 -9.13
CA LEU A 194 -1.74 18.39 -9.58
C LEU A 194 -1.20 17.85 -10.92
N SER A 195 -1.88 18.17 -12.01
CA SER A 195 -1.69 17.55 -13.34
C SER A 195 -0.26 17.63 -13.85
N SER A 196 0.45 18.73 -13.60
CA SER A 196 1.84 18.93 -14.05
C SER A 196 2.83 17.95 -13.44
N LYS A 197 2.53 17.40 -12.25
CA LYS A 197 3.36 16.44 -11.51
C LYS A 197 2.81 15.01 -11.57
N LYS A 198 1.63 14.77 -12.14
CA LYS A 198 0.88 13.50 -12.05
C LYS A 198 0.69 13.04 -10.60
N VAL A 199 0.45 13.98 -9.71
CA VAL A 199 0.25 13.77 -8.27
C VAL A 199 -1.16 14.18 -7.90
N ASN A 200 -1.83 13.37 -7.10
CA ASN A 200 -3.05 13.73 -6.40
C ASN A 200 -2.75 14.01 -4.93
N TYR A 201 -3.54 14.86 -4.27
CA TYR A 201 -3.54 14.91 -2.82
C TYR A 201 -4.95 14.74 -2.28
N LEU A 202 -5.03 14.12 -1.12
CA LEU A 202 -6.24 14.05 -0.31
C LEU A 202 -6.07 14.92 0.91
N THR A 203 -7.10 15.73 1.24
CA THR A 203 -7.16 16.37 2.54
C THR A 203 -7.48 15.33 3.62
N LEU A 204 -6.97 15.56 4.81
CA LEU A 204 -7.14 14.66 5.95
C LEU A 204 -8.05 15.28 6.99
N ALA A 205 -8.89 14.47 7.61
CA ALA A 205 -9.61 14.86 8.80
C ALA A 205 -8.61 15.15 9.94
N ASP A 206 -9.06 15.90 10.95
CA ASP A 206 -8.25 16.19 12.14
C ASP A 206 -7.60 14.93 12.68
N ASN A 207 -6.29 15.00 12.87
CA ASN A 207 -5.49 13.87 13.31
C ASN A 207 -4.41 14.30 14.31
N ARG A 208 -3.93 13.35 15.11
CA ARG A 208 -2.95 13.60 16.18
C ARG A 208 -1.58 14.08 15.68
N PHE A 209 -1.31 13.97 14.39
CA PHE A 209 -0.02 14.35 13.80
C PHE A 209 -0.05 15.75 13.22
N GLY A 210 -1.22 16.42 13.14
CA GLY A 210 -1.39 17.74 12.55
C GLY A 210 -1.14 17.77 11.03
N VAL A 211 -1.24 16.64 10.35
CA VAL A 211 -1.05 16.53 8.90
C VAL A 211 -2.35 16.88 8.21
N GLU A 212 -2.34 17.88 7.33
CA GLU A 212 -3.53 18.36 6.62
C GLU A 212 -3.80 17.61 5.31
N ARG A 213 -2.74 17.07 4.68
CA ARG A 213 -2.81 16.47 3.35
C ARG A 213 -1.82 15.32 3.22
N VAL A 214 -2.17 14.39 2.34
CA VAL A 214 -1.26 13.33 1.89
C VAL A 214 -1.24 13.29 0.37
N TYR A 215 -0.06 13.06 -0.21
CA TYR A 215 0.20 13.14 -1.64
C TYR A 215 0.44 11.75 -2.22
N PHE A 216 -0.14 11.51 -3.42
CA PHE A 216 -0.05 10.25 -4.14
C PHE A 216 0.44 10.49 -5.56
N ASN A 217 1.44 9.75 -6.00
CA ASN A 217 1.83 9.69 -7.41
C ASN A 217 0.88 8.73 -8.13
N ILE A 218 0.14 9.28 -9.09
CA ILE A 218 -0.87 8.58 -9.89
C ILE A 218 -0.41 8.40 -11.35
N SER A 219 0.88 8.53 -11.62
CA SER A 219 1.41 8.38 -12.98
C SER A 219 1.06 7.03 -13.60
N PRO A 220 1.10 5.87 -12.90
CA PRO A 220 0.72 4.59 -13.51
C PRO A 220 -0.74 4.56 -13.98
N ILE A 221 -1.62 5.22 -13.20
CA ILE A 221 -3.05 5.34 -13.50
C ILE A 221 -3.27 6.18 -14.75
N LEU A 222 -2.71 7.40 -14.75
CA LEU A 222 -2.88 8.35 -15.85
C LEU A 222 -2.26 7.83 -17.16
N ASP A 223 -1.09 7.20 -17.09
CA ASP A 223 -0.41 6.65 -18.26
C ASP A 223 -1.20 5.50 -18.88
N HIS A 224 -1.78 4.62 -18.06
CA HIS A 224 -2.65 3.56 -18.54
C HIS A 224 -3.94 4.10 -19.21
N LEU A 225 -4.60 5.08 -18.57
CA LEU A 225 -5.82 5.69 -19.13
C LEU A 225 -5.54 6.42 -20.44
N ASN A 226 -4.42 7.16 -20.52
CA ASN A 226 -4.01 7.85 -21.73
C ASN A 226 -3.68 6.89 -22.88
N ALA A 227 -3.02 5.77 -22.60
CA ALA A 227 -2.71 4.76 -23.59
C ALA A 227 -3.97 4.11 -24.19
N ARG A 228 -5.04 3.97 -23.42
CA ARG A 228 -6.33 3.43 -23.88
C ARG A 228 -7.25 4.49 -24.48
N GLY A 229 -7.18 5.75 -24.02
CA GLY A 229 -7.98 6.87 -24.51
C GLY A 229 -7.40 7.56 -25.74
N GLY A 230 -6.13 7.42 -26.02
CA GLY A 230 -5.41 8.05 -27.14
C GLY A 230 -5.74 7.53 -28.53
N GLY A 231 -6.76 6.70 -28.67
CA GLY A 231 -7.27 6.22 -29.96
C GLY A 231 -8.47 7.01 -30.52
N LYS A 232 -8.95 8.05 -29.83
CA LYS A 232 -10.05 8.90 -30.33
C LYS A 232 -9.95 10.29 -29.70
N MET A 233 -9.21 11.16 -30.32
CA MET A 233 -9.52 12.60 -30.49
C MET A 233 -9.12 13.02 -31.88
#